data_1122bbb21b9891ed7f879bd9d9013660
#
_entry.id   1122bbb21b9891ed7f879bd9d9013660
#
_cell.length_a   1.000
_cell.length_b   1.000
_cell.length_c   1.000
_cell.angle_alpha   90.00
_cell.angle_beta   90.00
_cell.angle_gamma   90.00
#
_symmetry.space_group_name_H-M   'P 1'
#
loop_
_entity.id
_entity.type
_entity.pdbx_description
1 polymer ?
#
loop_
_entity_poly.entity_id
_entity_poly.type
_entity_poly.pdbx_seq_one_letter_code
_entity_poly.pdbx_strand_id
1 'polypeptide(L)'
;GIPAGITVGIIFAYLLEPNGITIINAIATSIFAIILGNIIVQISVYKPAQIASNISPIEAVKYVGNTTYLKESKVRNRKNHIRLSPYSLALLSEKQDRKKHNLTIASLAIGGVLFMVGATFISSWNPDSFARMGNLEDGEYYITINHNTLINPKPYGISEYQVDTPFSQELMEELQQISEIKEIHVAERTAAIIEYHDEQLEIPIIPITPDNQEEIMKTLPVDWTYETLVKQDAMVILGKSVQEEVYHTCPSTGEKVSLRWFDGSEHSMDVLIAGTSEKSMNEGFYLPKETIEKLWGDMDLTASLTLSVPEYEKVGKSVENKLNEILSRHSDLVMETLQEVKASSTNTIHNTSIQVYGVSVFVIMFSIFNLTNTLISRISTRRKEFGILESIGMTKKQIKKMLLHESVLLIIPCLIITVVAGNLMGYLLVQILSVNGLTYFQYTFPFISLLIYGICLVIISIVISTICLKIQCRDSLVERIKTAD
;
A
#
# COMPACT_ATOMS: atom_id res chain seq x y z
N GLY A 1 17.80 19.12 -15.86
CA GLY A 1 17.30 18.20 -14.81
C GLY A 1 15.78 18.12 -14.76
N ILE A 2 15.07 19.25 -14.49
CA ILE A 2 13.60 19.23 -14.26
C ILE A 2 12.84 18.67 -15.48
N PRO A 3 13.04 19.13 -16.74
CA PRO A 3 12.30 18.58 -17.88
C PRO A 3 12.56 17.08 -18.08
N ALA A 4 13.80 16.64 -17.95
CA ALA A 4 14.15 15.22 -18.07
C ALA A 4 13.47 14.37 -16.98
N GLY A 5 13.42 14.88 -15.73
CA GLY A 5 12.73 14.21 -14.64
C GLY A 5 11.22 14.08 -14.87
N ILE A 6 10.59 15.14 -15.39
CA ILE A 6 9.16 15.12 -15.76
C ILE A 6 8.89 14.09 -16.85
N THR A 7 9.71 14.09 -17.93
CA THR A 7 9.55 13.15 -19.03
C THR A 7 9.67 11.69 -18.55
N VAL A 8 10.71 11.39 -17.76
CA VAL A 8 10.91 10.05 -17.18
C VAL A 8 9.76 9.68 -16.25
N GLY A 9 9.30 10.61 -15.42
CA GLY A 9 8.17 10.39 -14.51
C GLY A 9 6.86 10.07 -15.24
N ILE A 10 6.53 10.80 -16.31
CA ILE A 10 5.33 10.56 -17.13
C ILE A 10 5.43 9.19 -17.84
N ILE A 11 6.59 8.89 -18.45
CA ILE A 11 6.80 7.59 -19.11
C ILE A 11 6.61 6.44 -18.11
N PHE A 12 7.20 6.58 -16.92
CA PHE A 12 7.10 5.56 -15.89
C PHE A 12 5.66 5.39 -15.38
N ALA A 13 4.97 6.49 -15.13
CA ALA A 13 3.57 6.45 -14.70
C ALA A 13 2.68 5.81 -15.78
N TYR A 14 2.90 6.10 -17.07
CA TYR A 14 2.19 5.46 -18.18
C TYR A 14 2.47 3.96 -18.28
N LEU A 15 3.72 3.54 -18.01
CA LEU A 15 4.07 2.11 -17.99
C LEU A 15 3.42 1.35 -16.84
N LEU A 16 3.20 2.03 -15.69
CA LEU A 16 2.57 1.41 -14.52
C LEU A 16 1.06 1.33 -14.65
N GLU A 17 0.43 2.37 -15.17
CA GLU A 17 -1.03 2.46 -15.27
C GLU A 17 -1.44 3.29 -16.51
N PRO A 18 -1.55 2.64 -17.68
CA PRO A 18 -1.85 3.34 -18.95
C PRO A 18 -3.17 4.10 -18.93
N ASN A 19 -4.17 3.61 -18.20
CA ASN A 19 -5.52 4.20 -18.12
C ASN A 19 -5.68 5.21 -16.98
N GLY A 20 -4.73 5.27 -16.03
CA GLY A 20 -4.79 6.16 -14.86
C GLY A 20 -4.30 7.59 -15.15
N ILE A 21 -3.63 7.82 -16.29
CA ILE A 21 -3.05 9.13 -16.64
C ILE A 21 -3.99 9.89 -17.57
N THR A 22 -4.66 10.87 -17.00
CA THR A 22 -5.33 11.90 -17.82
C THR A 22 -4.34 13.01 -18.21
N ILE A 23 -4.54 13.63 -19.37
CA ILE A 23 -3.71 14.75 -19.85
C ILE A 23 -3.71 15.88 -18.79
N ILE A 24 -4.84 16.11 -18.13
CA ILE A 24 -4.99 17.14 -17.11
C ILE A 24 -4.08 16.84 -15.90
N ASN A 25 -4.07 15.59 -15.41
CA ASN A 25 -3.21 15.18 -14.29
C ASN A 25 -1.72 15.27 -14.65
N ALA A 26 -1.35 14.88 -15.88
CA ALA A 26 0.02 14.99 -16.36
C ALA A 26 0.50 16.45 -16.44
N ILE A 27 -0.35 17.37 -16.89
CA ILE A 27 -0.04 18.82 -16.94
C ILE A 27 0.05 19.39 -15.52
N ALA A 28 -0.91 19.09 -14.64
CA ALA A 28 -0.94 19.60 -13.27
C ALA A 28 0.29 19.14 -12.47
N THR A 29 0.65 17.86 -12.54
CA THR A 29 1.86 17.32 -11.89
C THR A 29 3.14 17.90 -12.46
N SER A 30 3.19 18.16 -13.79
CA SER A 30 4.35 18.81 -14.44
C SER A 30 4.53 20.26 -13.96
N ILE A 31 3.46 21.04 -13.89
CA ILE A 31 3.49 22.41 -13.37
C ILE A 31 3.94 22.41 -11.90
N PHE A 32 3.37 21.53 -11.08
CA PHE A 32 3.76 21.39 -9.68
C PHE A 32 5.25 21.04 -9.53
N ALA A 33 5.75 20.09 -10.32
CA ALA A 33 7.17 19.71 -10.31
C ALA A 33 8.10 20.87 -10.73
N ILE A 34 7.71 21.68 -11.70
CA ILE A 34 8.47 22.87 -12.13
C ILE A 34 8.50 23.91 -11.00
N ILE A 35 7.36 24.22 -10.38
CA ILE A 35 7.28 25.20 -9.30
C ILE A 35 8.13 24.74 -8.11
N LEU A 36 7.92 23.50 -7.66
CA LEU A 36 8.65 22.92 -6.54
C LEU A 36 10.15 22.86 -6.81
N GLY A 37 10.55 22.44 -8.02
CA GLY A 37 11.95 22.40 -8.44
C GLY A 37 12.61 23.78 -8.42
N ASN A 38 11.94 24.83 -8.90
CA ASN A 38 12.45 26.20 -8.86
C ASN A 38 12.60 26.69 -7.39
N ILE A 39 11.63 26.43 -6.53
CA ILE A 39 11.72 26.80 -5.10
C ILE A 39 12.93 26.12 -4.44
N ILE A 40 13.12 24.82 -4.66
CA ILE A 40 14.25 24.06 -4.12
C ILE A 40 15.59 24.63 -4.60
N VAL A 41 15.69 24.94 -5.92
CA VAL A 41 16.91 25.54 -6.49
C VAL A 41 17.19 26.90 -5.86
N GLN A 42 16.20 27.78 -5.72
CA GLN A 42 16.38 29.11 -5.11
C GLN A 42 16.85 29.00 -3.66
N ILE A 43 16.21 28.12 -2.85
CA ILE A 43 16.63 27.89 -1.45
C ILE A 43 18.07 27.35 -1.39
N SER A 44 18.43 26.43 -2.28
CA SER A 44 19.75 25.80 -2.31
C SER A 44 20.87 26.79 -2.71
N VAL A 45 20.58 27.69 -3.64
CA VAL A 45 21.55 28.68 -4.15
C VAL A 45 21.64 29.92 -3.27
N TYR A 46 20.62 30.21 -2.45
CA TYR A 46 20.54 31.43 -1.65
C TYR A 46 21.77 31.65 -0.75
N LYS A 47 22.14 30.65 0.07
CA LYS A 47 23.33 30.75 0.96
C LYS A 47 24.65 30.87 0.19
N PRO A 48 24.96 30.03 -0.82
CA PRO A 48 26.16 30.20 -1.63
C PRO A 48 26.25 31.57 -2.33
N ALA A 49 25.13 32.06 -2.89
CA ALA A 49 25.06 33.36 -3.53
C ALA A 49 25.32 34.50 -2.54
N GLN A 50 24.73 34.45 -1.34
CA GLN A 50 24.98 35.43 -0.28
C GLN A 50 26.43 35.46 0.16
N ILE A 51 27.09 34.29 0.31
CA ILE A 51 28.49 34.20 0.59
C ILE A 51 29.32 34.82 -0.53
N ALA A 52 29.03 34.45 -1.79
CA ALA A 52 29.74 34.97 -2.96
C ALA A 52 29.60 36.49 -3.09
N SER A 53 28.44 37.09 -2.80
CA SER A 53 28.19 38.52 -2.87
C SER A 53 28.92 39.32 -1.77
N ASN A 54 29.22 38.69 -0.64
CA ASN A 54 29.84 39.36 0.50
C ASN A 54 31.38 39.22 0.56
N ILE A 55 31.97 38.42 -0.34
CA ILE A 55 33.43 38.20 -0.37
C ILE A 55 34.08 39.28 -1.26
N SER A 56 35.11 39.96 -0.76
CA SER A 56 35.89 40.89 -1.57
C SER A 56 36.67 40.17 -2.69
N PRO A 57 36.99 40.82 -3.82
CA PRO A 57 37.76 40.21 -4.88
C PRO A 57 39.11 39.64 -4.44
N ILE A 58 39.75 40.26 -3.47
CA ILE A 58 41.04 39.82 -2.88
C ILE A 58 40.85 38.58 -1.98
N GLU A 59 39.76 38.55 -1.24
CA GLU A 59 39.39 37.37 -0.43
C GLU A 59 38.94 36.21 -1.32
N ALA A 60 38.24 36.49 -2.43
CA ALA A 60 37.81 35.47 -3.40
C ALA A 60 39.00 34.72 -4.02
N VAL A 61 40.12 35.41 -4.32
CA VAL A 61 41.35 34.81 -4.83
C VAL A 61 42.04 33.95 -3.77
N LYS A 62 41.92 34.36 -2.50
CA LYS A 62 42.46 33.61 -1.35
C LYS A 62 41.49 32.58 -0.76
N TYR A 63 40.28 32.53 -1.26
CA TYR A 63 39.23 31.62 -0.77
C TYR A 63 39.50 30.17 -1.18
N VAL A 64 40.35 29.51 -0.42
CA VAL A 64 40.47 28.06 -0.42
C VAL A 64 39.26 27.54 0.34
N GLY A 65 38.27 27.03 -0.37
CA GLY A 65 37.01 26.58 0.17
C GLY A 65 37.20 25.71 1.43
N ASN A 66 36.66 26.18 2.54
CA ASN A 66 36.65 25.49 3.83
C ASN A 66 38.02 24.99 4.33
N THR A 67 39.02 25.88 4.43
CA THR A 67 39.93 25.76 5.55
C THR A 67 39.10 26.07 6.79
N THR A 68 38.49 25.06 7.37
CA THR A 68 38.13 25.11 8.79
C THR A 68 39.42 25.56 9.48
N TYR A 69 39.44 26.82 9.90
CA TYR A 69 40.48 27.28 10.81
C TYR A 69 40.56 26.20 11.87
N LEU A 70 41.69 25.51 11.94
CA LEU A 70 42.04 24.66 13.06
C LEU A 70 41.83 25.56 14.28
N LYS A 71 40.62 25.58 14.86
CA LYS A 71 40.48 25.95 16.23
C LYS A 71 41.50 25.08 16.89
N GLU A 72 42.56 25.68 17.42
CA GLU A 72 43.53 25.03 18.28
C GLU A 72 42.72 24.27 19.33
N SER A 73 42.25 23.08 18.97
CA SER A 73 41.76 22.13 19.95
C SER A 73 43.00 21.83 20.76
N LYS A 74 43.06 22.33 22.03
CA LYS A 74 44.00 21.94 23.04
C LYS A 74 44.35 20.49 22.81
N VAL A 75 45.56 20.26 22.28
CA VAL A 75 46.10 18.91 22.05
C VAL A 75 46.17 18.28 23.44
N ARG A 76 45.11 17.60 23.78
CA ARG A 76 45.05 16.77 24.97
C ARG A 76 45.98 15.61 24.66
N ASN A 77 47.19 15.67 25.24
CA ASN A 77 48.23 14.67 25.16
C ASN A 77 47.67 13.29 25.55
N ARG A 78 46.95 12.63 24.65
CA ARG A 78 46.59 11.23 24.78
C ARG A 78 47.77 10.42 24.24
N LYS A 79 48.56 9.91 25.15
CA LYS A 79 49.58 8.88 24.91
C LYS A 79 48.95 7.54 24.48
N ASN A 80 48.12 7.54 23.46
CA ASN A 80 47.67 6.29 22.83
C ASN A 80 48.35 6.20 21.49
N HIS A 81 49.32 5.30 21.38
CA HIS A 81 49.90 4.86 20.10
C HIS A 81 48.76 4.30 19.22
N ILE A 82 48.08 5.15 18.46
CA ILE A 82 47.11 4.74 17.45
C ILE A 82 47.94 4.11 16.34
N ARG A 83 47.86 2.79 16.16
CA ARG A 83 48.40 2.14 14.97
C ARG A 83 47.67 2.73 13.76
N LEU A 84 48.45 3.37 12.85
CA LEU A 84 47.95 3.92 11.60
C LEU A 84 47.51 2.76 10.68
N SER A 85 46.28 2.34 10.82
CA SER A 85 45.65 1.37 9.94
C SER A 85 44.63 2.05 8.99
N PRO A 86 44.32 1.52 7.83
CA PRO A 86 43.28 2.08 6.94
C PRO A 86 41.93 2.32 7.66
N TYR A 87 41.58 1.46 8.62
CA TYR A 87 40.37 1.59 9.43
C TYR A 87 40.44 2.76 10.43
N SER A 88 41.55 2.93 11.15
CA SER A 88 41.74 4.06 12.10
C SER A 88 41.73 5.40 11.38
N LEU A 89 42.30 5.47 10.17
CA LEU A 89 42.26 6.67 9.33
C LEU A 89 40.82 6.97 8.85
N ALA A 90 40.06 5.98 8.48
CA ALA A 90 38.65 6.12 8.11
C ALA A 90 37.81 6.69 9.28
N LEU A 91 37.99 6.18 10.50
CA LEU A 91 37.34 6.70 11.72
C LEU A 91 37.70 8.14 12.05
N LEU A 92 38.96 8.54 11.83
CA LEU A 92 39.39 9.91 12.05
C LEU A 92 38.75 10.86 11.03
N SER A 93 38.71 10.46 9.79
CA SER A 93 38.05 11.20 8.72
C SER A 93 36.54 11.45 9.00
N GLU A 94 35.84 10.43 9.50
CA GLU A 94 34.43 10.55 9.87
C GLU A 94 34.19 11.60 10.96
N LYS A 95 35.07 11.64 11.97
CA LYS A 95 34.95 12.61 13.06
C LYS A 95 35.14 14.07 12.61
N GLN A 96 35.89 14.30 11.54
CA GLN A 96 36.16 15.62 11.00
C GLN A 96 34.96 16.25 10.29
N ASP A 97 34.14 15.44 9.55
CA ASP A 97 33.03 15.89 8.71
C ASP A 97 31.67 15.40 9.19
N ARG A 98 31.43 15.28 10.48
CA ARG A 98 30.22 14.69 11.09
C ARG A 98 28.89 15.21 10.53
N LYS A 99 28.77 16.52 10.26
CA LYS A 99 27.53 17.12 9.77
C LYS A 99 27.16 16.59 8.38
N LYS A 100 28.13 16.55 7.46
CA LYS A 100 27.93 16.02 6.10
C LYS A 100 27.66 14.51 6.14
N HIS A 101 28.36 13.79 7.01
CA HIS A 101 28.19 12.36 7.23
C HIS A 101 26.78 12.02 7.70
N ASN A 102 26.28 12.68 8.74
CA ASN A 102 24.95 12.48 9.27
C ASN A 102 23.86 12.83 8.25
N LEU A 103 24.05 13.89 7.45
CA LEU A 103 23.09 14.26 6.39
C LEU A 103 23.01 13.17 5.30
N THR A 104 24.14 12.60 4.94
CA THR A 104 24.18 11.49 3.97
C THR A 104 23.50 10.24 4.52
N ILE A 105 23.78 9.88 5.78
CA ILE A 105 23.11 8.77 6.46
C ILE A 105 21.59 9.01 6.50
N ALA A 106 21.15 10.20 6.89
CA ALA A 106 19.72 10.53 6.95
C ALA A 106 19.03 10.41 5.58
N SER A 107 19.66 10.94 4.52
CA SER A 107 19.13 10.85 3.17
C SER A 107 19.03 9.40 2.66
N LEU A 108 20.05 8.59 2.89
CA LEU A 108 20.06 7.17 2.55
C LEU A 108 19.03 6.39 3.38
N ALA A 109 18.93 6.69 4.68
CA ALA A 109 18.01 6.03 5.58
C ALA A 109 16.54 6.32 5.24
N ILE A 110 16.20 7.56 4.85
CA ILE A 110 14.84 7.90 4.38
C ILE A 110 14.45 7.03 3.19
N GLY A 111 15.32 6.89 2.20
CA GLY A 111 15.09 6.02 1.06
C GLY A 111 14.91 4.54 1.47
N GLY A 112 15.75 4.07 2.38
CA GLY A 112 15.66 2.72 2.94
C GLY A 112 14.38 2.48 3.74
N VAL A 113 13.96 3.45 4.55
CA VAL A 113 12.70 3.38 5.33
C VAL A 113 11.49 3.29 4.40
N LEU A 114 11.40 4.15 3.38
CA LEU A 114 10.32 4.11 2.40
C LEU A 114 10.28 2.76 1.65
N PHE A 115 11.46 2.26 1.25
CA PHE A 115 11.56 0.94 0.64
C PHE A 115 11.08 -0.17 1.59
N MET A 116 11.47 -0.13 2.87
CA MET A 116 11.06 -1.12 3.87
C MET A 116 9.56 -1.09 4.13
N VAL A 117 8.94 0.09 4.20
CA VAL A 117 7.48 0.23 4.37
C VAL A 117 6.75 -0.41 3.19
N GLY A 118 7.16 -0.10 1.95
CA GLY A 118 6.60 -0.72 0.75
C GLY A 118 6.80 -2.23 0.71
N ALA A 119 8.00 -2.71 1.05
CA ALA A 119 8.31 -4.14 1.10
C ALA A 119 7.49 -4.86 2.20
N THR A 120 7.27 -4.22 3.36
CA THR A 120 6.42 -4.77 4.42
C THR A 120 4.96 -4.84 3.97
N PHE A 121 4.45 -3.79 3.32
CA PHE A 121 3.09 -3.79 2.75
C PHE A 121 2.87 -4.99 1.82
N ILE A 122 3.77 -5.19 0.85
CA ILE A 122 3.68 -6.30 -0.10
C ILE A 122 3.81 -7.67 0.59
N SER A 123 4.78 -7.81 1.52
CA SER A 123 5.03 -9.09 2.19
C SER A 123 3.94 -9.46 3.20
N SER A 124 3.15 -8.48 3.66
CA SER A 124 2.09 -8.68 4.64
C SER A 124 0.73 -8.99 4.02
N TRP A 125 0.60 -8.92 2.71
CA TRP A 125 -0.59 -9.35 2.01
C TRP A 125 -0.70 -10.87 2.02
N ASN A 126 -1.85 -11.39 2.50
CA ASN A 126 -2.15 -12.81 2.52
C ASN A 126 -3.28 -13.13 1.54
N PRO A 127 -2.99 -13.78 0.39
CA PRO A 127 -4.00 -14.12 -0.61
C PRO A 127 -5.08 -15.07 -0.10
N ASP A 128 -4.74 -15.98 0.81
CA ASP A 128 -5.69 -16.91 1.40
C ASP A 128 -6.69 -16.20 2.30
N SER A 129 -6.20 -15.33 3.17
CA SER A 129 -7.05 -14.52 4.04
C SER A 129 -7.91 -13.55 3.23
N PHE A 130 -7.37 -13.00 2.14
CA PHE A 130 -8.14 -12.13 1.24
C PHE A 130 -9.28 -12.90 0.55
N ALA A 131 -9.01 -14.09 0.03
CA ALA A 131 -10.01 -14.89 -0.66
C ALA A 131 -11.13 -15.39 0.25
N ARG A 132 -10.85 -15.51 1.54
CA ARG A 132 -11.85 -15.88 2.56
C ARG A 132 -12.58 -14.69 3.17
N MET A 133 -12.34 -13.47 2.70
CA MET A 133 -13.17 -12.34 3.08
C MET A 133 -14.44 -12.26 2.24
N GLY A 134 -15.56 -12.03 2.88
CA GLY A 134 -16.85 -11.90 2.22
C GLY A 134 -17.47 -13.25 1.83
N ASN A 135 -17.80 -13.44 0.56
CA ASN A 135 -18.65 -14.55 0.11
C ASN A 135 -18.08 -15.95 0.34
N LEU A 136 -16.77 -16.10 0.52
CA LEU A 136 -16.08 -17.39 0.72
C LEU A 136 -15.57 -17.58 2.16
N GLU A 137 -16.11 -16.84 3.13
CA GLU A 137 -15.74 -16.98 4.54
C GLU A 137 -16.06 -18.38 5.05
N ASP A 138 -17.25 -18.88 4.73
CA ASP A 138 -17.79 -20.16 5.24
C ASP A 138 -17.63 -21.34 4.25
N GLY A 139 -16.95 -21.14 3.12
CA GLY A 139 -16.78 -22.22 2.15
C GLY A 139 -15.80 -21.93 1.03
N GLU A 140 -15.71 -22.85 0.08
CA GLU A 140 -14.76 -22.85 -1.03
C GLU A 140 -15.40 -22.55 -2.37
N TYR A 141 -16.73 -22.63 -2.48
CA TYR A 141 -17.50 -22.33 -3.68
C TYR A 141 -18.65 -21.41 -3.34
N TYR A 142 -18.77 -20.32 -4.07
CA TYR A 142 -19.85 -19.36 -3.96
C TYR A 142 -20.67 -19.35 -5.24
N ILE A 143 -21.95 -19.64 -5.13
CA ILE A 143 -22.90 -19.68 -6.26
C ILE A 143 -23.88 -18.54 -6.09
N THR A 144 -24.03 -17.70 -7.10
CA THR A 144 -24.94 -16.56 -7.08
C THR A 144 -25.62 -16.36 -8.43
N ILE A 145 -26.60 -15.49 -8.47
CA ILE A 145 -27.30 -15.13 -9.71
C ILE A 145 -26.33 -14.46 -10.68
N ASN A 146 -26.34 -14.86 -11.93
CA ASN A 146 -25.42 -14.39 -12.96
C ASN A 146 -25.57 -12.89 -13.21
N HIS A 147 -24.54 -12.13 -12.96
CA HIS A 147 -24.51 -10.68 -13.20
C HIS A 147 -24.71 -10.29 -14.66
N ASN A 148 -24.43 -11.19 -15.61
CA ASN A 148 -24.71 -10.95 -17.04
C ASN A 148 -26.20 -10.90 -17.36
N THR A 149 -27.06 -11.51 -16.55
CA THR A 149 -28.52 -11.32 -16.62
C THR A 149 -28.92 -9.94 -16.11
N LEU A 150 -28.04 -9.27 -15.34
CA LEU A 150 -28.20 -7.90 -14.84
C LEU A 150 -27.77 -6.81 -15.84
N ILE A 151 -27.31 -7.17 -17.06
CA ILE A 151 -27.01 -6.20 -18.13
C ILE A 151 -28.27 -5.48 -18.63
N ASN A 152 -29.43 -6.07 -18.44
CA ASN A 152 -30.73 -5.38 -18.49
C ASN A 152 -31.33 -5.37 -17.09
N PRO A 153 -30.94 -4.42 -16.24
CA PRO A 153 -31.41 -4.39 -14.87
C PRO A 153 -32.93 -4.27 -14.88
N LYS A 154 -33.57 -5.25 -14.26
CA LYS A 154 -35.00 -5.17 -14.00
C LYS A 154 -35.22 -4.07 -12.95
N PRO A 155 -36.33 -3.33 -12.98
CA PRO A 155 -36.58 -2.20 -12.08
C PRO A 155 -36.40 -2.52 -10.60
N TYR A 156 -36.71 -3.75 -10.17
CA TYR A 156 -36.60 -4.20 -8.79
C TYR A 156 -35.42 -5.14 -8.53
N GLY A 157 -34.41 -5.13 -9.39
CA GLY A 157 -33.17 -5.86 -9.18
C GLY A 157 -33.37 -7.34 -8.96
N ILE A 158 -32.73 -7.89 -7.92
CA ILE A 158 -32.74 -9.32 -7.63
C ILE A 158 -34.13 -9.87 -7.29
N SER A 159 -35.05 -9.05 -6.74
CA SER A 159 -36.37 -9.55 -6.33
C SER A 159 -37.21 -10.03 -7.52
N GLU A 160 -37.05 -9.43 -8.70
CA GLU A 160 -37.75 -9.92 -9.91
C GLU A 160 -37.23 -11.27 -10.44
N TYR A 161 -35.98 -11.62 -10.13
CA TYR A 161 -35.43 -12.94 -10.41
C TYR A 161 -35.86 -13.98 -9.39
N GLN A 162 -36.19 -13.54 -8.18
CA GLN A 162 -36.62 -14.41 -7.07
C GLN A 162 -38.08 -14.84 -7.17
N VAL A 163 -38.90 -14.20 -8.01
CA VAL A 163 -40.28 -14.67 -8.33
C VAL A 163 -40.26 -16.05 -8.97
N ASP A 164 -39.28 -16.28 -9.87
CA ASP A 164 -38.98 -17.59 -10.45
C ASP A 164 -37.57 -17.97 -10.04
N THR A 165 -37.36 -18.30 -8.76
CA THR A 165 -36.04 -18.49 -8.19
C THR A 165 -35.16 -19.44 -8.98
N PRO A 166 -33.93 -19.04 -9.36
CA PRO A 166 -32.99 -19.95 -10.01
C PRO A 166 -32.44 -21.02 -9.05
N PHE A 167 -32.65 -20.85 -7.72
CA PHE A 167 -32.28 -21.81 -6.69
C PHE A 167 -33.41 -22.83 -6.45
N SER A 168 -33.71 -23.60 -7.46
CA SER A 168 -34.78 -24.60 -7.41
C SER A 168 -34.48 -25.69 -6.36
N GLN A 169 -35.58 -26.35 -5.90
CA GLN A 169 -35.45 -27.51 -5.00
C GLN A 169 -34.64 -28.64 -5.65
N GLU A 170 -34.78 -28.85 -6.97
CA GLU A 170 -34.00 -29.84 -7.72
C GLU A 170 -32.48 -29.54 -7.65
N LEU A 171 -32.08 -28.27 -7.84
CA LEU A 171 -30.69 -27.85 -7.69
C LEU A 171 -30.18 -28.15 -6.27
N MET A 172 -30.94 -27.80 -5.23
CA MET A 172 -30.56 -28.05 -3.86
C MET A 172 -30.36 -29.53 -3.55
N GLU A 173 -31.25 -30.39 -4.08
CA GLU A 173 -31.13 -31.86 -3.96
C GLU A 173 -29.88 -32.39 -4.68
N GLU A 174 -29.59 -31.89 -5.90
CA GLU A 174 -28.37 -32.27 -6.64
C GLU A 174 -27.09 -31.87 -5.91
N LEU A 175 -27.05 -30.66 -5.33
CA LEU A 175 -25.91 -30.19 -4.54
C LEU A 175 -25.70 -31.03 -3.27
N GLN A 176 -26.78 -31.42 -2.58
CA GLN A 176 -26.72 -32.28 -1.39
C GLN A 176 -26.28 -33.71 -1.69
N GLN A 177 -26.40 -34.19 -2.93
CA GLN A 177 -25.92 -35.51 -3.35
C GLN A 177 -24.40 -35.55 -3.53
N ILE A 178 -23.73 -34.43 -3.57
CA ILE A 178 -22.26 -34.36 -3.64
C ILE A 178 -21.71 -34.64 -2.24
N SER A 179 -21.23 -35.87 -2.02
CA SER A 179 -20.77 -36.35 -0.70
C SER A 179 -19.62 -35.57 -0.08
N GLU A 180 -18.85 -34.86 -0.90
CA GLU A 180 -17.70 -34.05 -0.50
C GLU A 180 -18.11 -32.67 0.07
N ILE A 181 -19.33 -32.21 -0.22
CA ILE A 181 -19.91 -31.01 0.37
C ILE A 181 -20.43 -31.34 1.76
N LYS A 182 -19.91 -30.68 2.77
CA LYS A 182 -20.29 -30.89 4.16
C LYS A 182 -21.46 -30.00 4.58
N GLU A 183 -21.41 -28.74 4.19
CA GLU A 183 -22.39 -27.73 4.57
C GLU A 183 -22.70 -26.83 3.39
N ILE A 184 -23.97 -26.41 3.27
CA ILE A 184 -24.45 -25.43 2.31
C ILE A 184 -25.00 -24.26 3.10
N HIS A 185 -24.31 -23.13 3.06
CA HIS A 185 -24.74 -21.89 3.70
C HIS A 185 -25.60 -21.10 2.70
N VAL A 186 -26.83 -20.82 3.07
CA VAL A 186 -27.77 -20.04 2.27
C VAL A 186 -27.78 -18.61 2.74
N ALA A 187 -27.49 -17.67 1.86
CA ALA A 187 -27.63 -16.26 2.14
C ALA A 187 -28.93 -15.71 1.58
N GLU A 188 -29.84 -15.31 2.45
CA GLU A 188 -31.09 -14.65 2.09
C GLU A 188 -30.84 -13.14 1.94
N ARG A 189 -31.24 -12.60 0.79
CA ARG A 189 -31.21 -11.16 0.49
C ARG A 189 -32.18 -10.92 -0.66
N THR A 190 -32.88 -9.79 -0.64
CA THR A 190 -33.69 -9.32 -1.76
C THR A 190 -33.34 -7.88 -2.12
N ALA A 191 -34.07 -7.27 -3.01
CA ALA A 191 -33.94 -5.86 -3.34
C ALA A 191 -35.26 -5.13 -3.26
N ALA A 192 -35.18 -3.84 -2.97
CA ALA A 192 -36.31 -2.93 -2.99
C ALA A 192 -35.84 -1.57 -3.52
N ILE A 193 -36.78 -0.72 -3.87
CA ILE A 193 -36.52 0.68 -4.23
C ILE A 193 -36.96 1.56 -3.07
N ILE A 194 -36.07 2.43 -2.60
CA ILE A 194 -36.47 3.53 -1.71
C ILE A 194 -36.59 4.83 -2.51
N GLU A 195 -37.60 5.61 -2.19
CA GLU A 195 -37.72 6.99 -2.66
C GLU A 195 -37.24 7.94 -1.57
N TYR A 196 -36.18 8.68 -1.88
CA TYR A 196 -35.57 9.61 -0.96
C TYR A 196 -35.05 10.85 -1.71
N HIS A 197 -35.50 12.04 -1.31
CA HIS A 197 -35.17 13.33 -1.94
C HIS A 197 -35.39 13.37 -3.47
N ASP A 198 -36.54 12.85 -3.94
CA ASP A 198 -36.91 12.75 -5.36
C ASP A 198 -36.00 11.79 -6.19
N GLU A 199 -35.15 11.02 -5.54
CA GLU A 199 -34.35 9.97 -6.16
C GLU A 199 -34.92 8.59 -5.84
N GLN A 200 -34.80 7.68 -6.81
CA GLN A 200 -35.18 6.27 -6.65
C GLN A 200 -33.90 5.45 -6.58
N LEU A 201 -33.68 4.80 -5.44
CA LEU A 201 -32.48 4.03 -5.17
C LEU A 201 -32.85 2.55 -5.01
N GLU A 202 -32.29 1.68 -5.86
CA GLU A 202 -32.37 0.25 -5.66
C GLU A 202 -31.40 -0.12 -4.52
N ILE A 203 -31.91 -0.70 -3.44
CA ILE A 203 -31.14 -1.10 -2.28
C ILE A 203 -31.27 -2.59 -2.00
N PRO A 204 -30.21 -3.25 -1.52
CA PRO A 204 -30.30 -4.62 -1.02
C PRO A 204 -31.02 -4.62 0.33
N ILE A 205 -31.96 -5.53 0.50
CA ILE A 205 -32.65 -5.76 1.78
C ILE A 205 -32.14 -7.07 2.37
N ILE A 206 -31.58 -7.00 3.57
CA ILE A 206 -30.98 -8.13 4.28
C ILE A 206 -31.81 -8.43 5.52
N PRO A 207 -32.19 -9.71 5.76
CA PRO A 207 -32.93 -10.07 6.95
C PRO A 207 -32.05 -9.96 8.21
N ILE A 208 -32.66 -9.46 9.29
CA ILE A 208 -32.10 -9.60 10.63
C ILE A 208 -32.43 -11.02 11.11
N THR A 209 -31.40 -11.84 11.23
CA THR A 209 -31.46 -13.24 11.68
C THR A 209 -30.89 -13.36 13.10
N PRO A 210 -31.11 -14.46 13.82
CA PRO A 210 -30.50 -14.69 15.13
C PRO A 210 -28.98 -14.51 15.15
N ASP A 211 -28.29 -14.82 14.03
CA ASP A 211 -26.84 -14.77 13.92
C ASP A 211 -26.29 -13.34 13.88
N ASN A 212 -27.00 -12.39 13.25
CA ASN A 212 -26.57 -11.01 13.11
C ASN A 212 -27.31 -10.01 14.03
N GLN A 213 -28.40 -10.47 14.68
CA GLN A 213 -29.26 -9.61 15.50
C GLN A 213 -28.51 -8.90 16.62
N GLU A 214 -27.65 -9.60 17.36
CA GLU A 214 -26.94 -9.02 18.49
C GLU A 214 -26.02 -7.88 18.06
N GLU A 215 -25.33 -8.04 16.93
CA GLU A 215 -24.45 -7.03 16.39
C GLU A 215 -25.23 -5.81 15.91
N ILE A 216 -26.31 -6.02 15.15
CA ILE A 216 -27.16 -4.95 14.63
C ILE A 216 -27.80 -4.16 15.78
N MET A 217 -28.32 -4.84 16.78
CA MET A 217 -28.95 -4.17 17.92
C MET A 217 -27.98 -3.32 18.74
N LYS A 218 -26.69 -3.67 18.79
CA LYS A 218 -25.67 -2.83 19.45
C LYS A 218 -25.44 -1.49 18.75
N THR A 219 -25.82 -1.36 17.50
CA THR A 219 -25.66 -0.12 16.72
C THR A 219 -26.81 0.88 16.93
N LEU A 220 -27.90 0.42 17.50
CA LEU A 220 -29.11 1.22 17.71
C LEU A 220 -29.11 1.91 19.07
N PRO A 221 -29.89 3.02 19.23
CA PRO A 221 -30.16 3.62 20.53
C PRO A 221 -30.80 2.62 21.49
N VAL A 222 -30.56 2.80 22.81
CA VAL A 222 -30.99 1.86 23.88
C VAL A 222 -32.51 1.62 23.92
N ASP A 223 -33.28 2.53 23.39
CA ASP A 223 -34.76 2.45 23.40
C ASP A 223 -35.30 1.49 22.33
N TRP A 224 -34.45 1.02 21.39
CA TRP A 224 -34.84 0.07 20.37
C TRP A 224 -34.62 -1.37 20.82
N THR A 225 -35.67 -2.18 20.66
CA THR A 225 -35.61 -3.64 20.80
C THR A 225 -36.00 -4.28 19.48
N TYR A 226 -35.63 -5.55 19.29
CA TYR A 226 -36.03 -6.30 18.09
C TYR A 226 -37.57 -6.30 17.88
N GLU A 227 -38.32 -6.51 18.98
CA GLU A 227 -39.78 -6.45 18.94
C GLU A 227 -40.32 -5.08 18.48
N THR A 228 -39.62 -4.01 18.86
CA THR A 228 -39.97 -2.66 18.43
C THR A 228 -39.70 -2.43 16.94
N LEU A 229 -38.61 -2.99 16.43
CA LEU A 229 -38.30 -2.97 14.98
C LEU A 229 -39.40 -3.69 14.20
N VAL A 230 -39.78 -4.89 14.62
CA VAL A 230 -40.85 -5.67 13.97
C VAL A 230 -42.19 -4.93 14.02
N LYS A 231 -42.55 -4.37 15.19
CA LYS A 231 -43.84 -3.71 15.38
C LYS A 231 -43.99 -2.45 14.54
N GLN A 232 -42.89 -1.73 14.26
CA GLN A 232 -42.89 -0.48 13.54
C GLN A 232 -42.45 -0.68 12.06
N ASP A 233 -42.24 -1.90 11.60
CA ASP A 233 -41.66 -2.22 10.30
C ASP A 233 -40.43 -1.34 10.02
N ALA A 234 -39.50 -1.26 11.00
CA ALA A 234 -38.41 -0.31 10.97
C ALA A 234 -37.11 -0.91 10.40
N MET A 235 -36.40 -0.10 9.60
CA MET A 235 -35.17 -0.46 8.91
C MET A 235 -33.95 0.07 9.65
N VAL A 236 -32.85 -0.70 9.61
CA VAL A 236 -31.55 -0.31 10.13
C VAL A 236 -30.56 -0.21 8.97
N ILE A 237 -29.78 0.87 8.92
CA ILE A 237 -28.77 1.09 7.87
C ILE A 237 -27.39 0.99 8.50
N LEU A 238 -26.56 0.08 7.99
CA LEU A 238 -25.17 -0.11 8.41
C LEU A 238 -24.22 0.33 7.31
N GLY A 239 -23.06 0.90 7.70
CA GLY A 239 -22.07 1.42 6.75
C GLY A 239 -22.52 2.73 6.10
N LYS A 240 -22.99 3.70 6.89
CA LYS A 240 -23.54 4.97 6.37
C LYS A 240 -22.64 5.64 5.34
N SER A 241 -21.35 5.80 5.61
CA SER A 241 -20.40 6.43 4.67
C SER A 241 -20.29 5.69 3.35
N VAL A 242 -20.38 4.36 3.36
CA VAL A 242 -20.35 3.54 2.14
C VAL A 242 -21.66 3.72 1.38
N GLN A 243 -22.81 3.76 2.08
CA GLN A 243 -24.08 4.02 1.42
C GLN A 243 -24.11 5.42 0.79
N GLU A 244 -23.55 6.44 1.46
CA GLU A 244 -23.40 7.79 0.90
C GLU A 244 -22.45 7.83 -0.31
N GLU A 245 -21.41 7.01 -0.32
CA GLU A 245 -20.48 6.91 -1.46
C GLU A 245 -21.12 6.22 -2.66
N VAL A 246 -21.85 5.12 -2.43
CA VAL A 246 -22.47 4.31 -3.50
C VAL A 246 -23.72 4.97 -4.06
N TYR A 247 -24.60 5.46 -3.19
CA TYR A 247 -25.92 6.01 -3.58
C TYR A 247 -25.98 7.52 -3.56
N HIS A 248 -24.89 8.21 -3.20
CA HIS A 248 -24.78 9.67 -3.04
C HIS A 248 -25.70 10.28 -1.97
N THR A 249 -26.46 9.44 -1.28
CA THR A 249 -27.36 9.84 -0.21
C THR A 249 -27.59 8.68 0.76
N CYS A 250 -27.98 8.99 2.00
CA CYS A 250 -28.37 7.99 3.00
C CYS A 250 -29.45 8.61 3.92
N PRO A 251 -30.62 7.95 4.07
CA PRO A 251 -31.66 8.41 4.98
C PRO A 251 -31.17 8.48 6.43
N SER A 252 -31.63 9.49 7.17
CA SER A 252 -31.21 9.70 8.55
C SER A 252 -32.11 8.97 9.54
N THR A 253 -31.59 8.71 10.74
CA THR A 253 -32.36 8.10 11.84
C THR A 253 -33.62 8.91 12.16
N GLY A 254 -34.76 8.26 12.25
CA GLY A 254 -36.05 8.83 12.53
C GLY A 254 -36.83 9.33 11.29
N GLU A 255 -36.20 9.29 10.10
CA GLU A 255 -36.91 9.62 8.86
C GLU A 255 -37.76 8.44 8.38
N LYS A 256 -38.82 8.76 7.62
CA LYS A 256 -39.62 7.78 6.90
C LYS A 256 -39.27 7.83 5.42
N VAL A 257 -39.07 6.67 4.82
CA VAL A 257 -38.82 6.52 3.40
C VAL A 257 -39.91 5.65 2.79
N SER A 258 -40.29 5.94 1.55
CA SER A 258 -41.19 5.07 0.81
C SER A 258 -40.38 3.88 0.27
N LEU A 259 -40.71 2.67 0.72
CA LEU A 259 -40.14 1.42 0.26
C LEU A 259 -41.08 0.79 -0.77
N ARG A 260 -40.60 0.56 -1.97
CA ARG A 260 -41.31 -0.20 -3.01
C ARG A 260 -40.62 -1.54 -3.23
N TRP A 261 -41.40 -2.61 -3.27
CA TRP A 261 -40.89 -3.96 -3.52
C TRP A 261 -41.72 -4.72 -4.54
N PHE A 262 -41.22 -5.85 -5.00
CA PHE A 262 -41.82 -6.72 -6.01
C PHE A 262 -41.83 -8.16 -5.52
N ASP A 263 -43.02 -8.80 -5.57
CA ASP A 263 -43.25 -10.20 -5.23
C ASP A 263 -44.01 -10.94 -6.38
N GLY A 264 -43.98 -10.37 -7.57
CA GLY A 264 -44.83 -10.69 -8.71
C GLY A 264 -45.78 -9.56 -9.07
N SER A 265 -45.92 -8.60 -8.16
CA SER A 265 -46.66 -7.34 -8.33
C SER A 265 -45.93 -6.22 -7.56
N GLU A 266 -46.21 -4.97 -7.96
CA GLU A 266 -45.67 -3.80 -7.27
C GLU A 266 -46.44 -3.49 -5.99
N HIS A 267 -45.71 -3.28 -4.92
CA HIS A 267 -46.21 -2.82 -3.62
C HIS A 267 -45.39 -1.67 -3.08
N SER A 268 -45.96 -0.88 -2.18
CA SER A 268 -45.25 0.18 -1.50
C SER A 268 -45.76 0.39 -0.08
N MET A 269 -44.87 0.78 0.83
CA MET A 269 -45.18 1.22 2.17
C MET A 269 -44.13 2.21 2.70
N ASP A 270 -44.50 3.00 3.71
CA ASP A 270 -43.53 3.82 4.41
C ASP A 270 -42.84 3.05 5.51
N VAL A 271 -41.50 3.05 5.47
CA VAL A 271 -40.62 2.40 6.44
C VAL A 271 -39.92 3.47 7.28
N LEU A 272 -39.84 3.25 8.58
CA LEU A 272 -39.11 4.13 9.50
C LEU A 272 -37.65 3.73 9.59
N ILE A 273 -36.73 4.66 9.51
CA ILE A 273 -35.29 4.39 9.74
C ILE A 273 -35.03 4.43 11.27
N ALA A 274 -34.82 3.26 11.85
CA ALA A 274 -34.57 3.08 13.29
C ALA A 274 -33.21 3.59 13.71
N GLY A 275 -32.21 3.43 12.85
CA GLY A 275 -30.86 3.88 13.11
C GLY A 275 -29.93 3.73 11.92
N THR A 276 -28.87 4.54 11.94
CA THR A 276 -27.75 4.47 10.99
C THR A 276 -26.45 4.34 11.74
N SER A 277 -25.54 3.48 11.30
CA SER A 277 -24.24 3.25 11.94
C SER A 277 -23.10 3.30 10.94
N GLU A 278 -21.99 3.92 11.35
CA GLU A 278 -20.71 3.88 10.60
C GLU A 278 -19.94 2.59 10.84
N LYS A 279 -20.21 1.91 11.95
CA LYS A 279 -19.46 0.75 12.40
C LYS A 279 -20.22 -0.52 12.05
N SER A 280 -19.94 -1.09 10.90
CA SER A 280 -20.24 -2.50 10.66
C SER A 280 -19.32 -3.08 9.60
N MET A 281 -18.92 -4.33 9.77
CA MET A 281 -18.26 -5.11 8.72
C MET A 281 -19.26 -5.60 7.67
N ASN A 282 -20.56 -5.62 8.00
CA ASN A 282 -21.66 -6.04 7.12
C ASN A 282 -22.53 -4.82 6.78
N GLU A 283 -22.16 -4.12 5.74
CA GLU A 283 -22.85 -2.93 5.25
C GLU A 283 -24.14 -3.31 4.53
N GLY A 284 -25.23 -2.54 4.74
CA GLY A 284 -26.50 -2.81 4.06
C GLY A 284 -27.72 -2.24 4.75
N PHE A 285 -28.88 -2.55 4.19
CA PHE A 285 -30.19 -2.18 4.66
C PHE A 285 -30.88 -3.39 5.28
N TYR A 286 -31.11 -3.34 6.57
CA TYR A 286 -31.57 -4.48 7.35
C TYR A 286 -33.03 -4.30 7.81
N LEU A 287 -33.85 -5.33 7.56
CA LEU A 287 -35.21 -5.41 8.07
C LEU A 287 -35.36 -6.68 8.95
N PRO A 288 -36.24 -6.64 9.99
CA PRO A 288 -36.58 -7.86 10.73
C PRO A 288 -37.10 -8.95 9.77
N LYS A 289 -36.74 -10.21 10.05
CA LYS A 289 -37.17 -11.33 9.21
C LYS A 289 -38.69 -11.41 9.10
N GLU A 290 -39.41 -11.17 10.19
CA GLU A 290 -40.88 -11.19 10.21
C GLU A 290 -41.48 -10.07 9.34
N THR A 291 -40.81 -8.90 9.26
CA THR A 291 -41.22 -7.82 8.36
C THR A 291 -41.02 -8.24 6.91
N ILE A 292 -39.91 -8.88 6.60
CA ILE A 292 -39.62 -9.39 5.24
C ILE A 292 -40.66 -10.46 4.84
N GLU A 293 -40.93 -11.44 5.71
CA GLU A 293 -41.95 -12.47 5.46
C GLU A 293 -43.34 -11.86 5.26
N LYS A 294 -43.68 -10.80 5.98
CA LYS A 294 -44.93 -10.05 5.80
C LYS A 294 -45.00 -9.35 4.43
N LEU A 295 -43.87 -8.83 3.93
CA LEU A 295 -43.82 -8.05 2.67
C LEU A 295 -43.70 -8.94 1.44
N TRP A 296 -42.82 -9.92 1.44
CA TRP A 296 -42.55 -10.82 0.30
C TRP A 296 -43.32 -12.15 0.35
N GLY A 297 -44.04 -12.41 1.45
CA GLY A 297 -44.81 -13.65 1.60
C GLY A 297 -43.91 -14.88 1.65
N ASP A 298 -44.31 -15.94 0.92
CA ASP A 298 -43.61 -17.21 0.85
C ASP A 298 -42.55 -17.23 -0.28
N MET A 299 -42.11 -16.08 -0.79
CA MET A 299 -41.09 -15.98 -1.84
C MET A 299 -39.75 -16.48 -1.32
N ASP A 300 -39.06 -17.31 -2.10
CA ASP A 300 -37.70 -17.76 -1.78
C ASP A 300 -36.70 -16.60 -2.03
N LEU A 301 -36.12 -16.11 -0.95
CA LEU A 301 -35.19 -14.98 -0.98
C LEU A 301 -33.72 -15.40 -1.06
N THR A 302 -33.45 -16.65 -1.42
CA THR A 302 -32.09 -17.13 -1.66
C THR A 302 -31.41 -16.26 -2.72
N ALA A 303 -30.32 -15.62 -2.32
CA ALA A 303 -29.51 -14.78 -3.21
C ALA A 303 -28.20 -15.46 -3.61
N SER A 304 -27.69 -16.31 -2.72
CA SER A 304 -26.46 -17.06 -2.98
C SER A 304 -26.32 -18.26 -2.05
N LEU A 305 -25.47 -19.19 -2.47
CA LEU A 305 -25.07 -20.37 -1.72
C LEU A 305 -23.57 -20.38 -1.55
N THR A 306 -23.08 -20.66 -0.32
CA THR A 306 -21.66 -20.93 -0.07
C THR A 306 -21.50 -22.38 0.34
N LEU A 307 -20.67 -23.13 -0.39
CA LEU A 307 -20.48 -24.56 -0.20
C LEU A 307 -19.16 -24.84 0.51
N SER A 308 -19.22 -25.56 1.65
CA SER A 308 -18.06 -25.94 2.44
C SER A 308 -17.57 -27.34 2.07
N VAL A 309 -16.29 -27.43 1.67
CA VAL A 309 -15.61 -28.68 1.28
C VAL A 309 -14.33 -28.85 2.11
N PRO A 310 -14.38 -29.56 3.25
CA PRO A 310 -13.28 -29.61 4.23
C PRO A 310 -11.94 -30.10 3.66
N GLU A 311 -11.95 -31.01 2.68
CA GLU A 311 -10.75 -31.53 2.02
C GLU A 311 -10.47 -30.86 0.66
N TYR A 312 -10.78 -29.58 0.53
CA TYR A 312 -10.70 -28.82 -0.72
C TYR A 312 -9.39 -29.03 -1.49
N GLU A 313 -8.25 -29.02 -0.82
CA GLU A 313 -6.93 -29.22 -1.47
C GLU A 313 -6.80 -30.57 -2.19
N LYS A 314 -7.57 -31.58 -1.78
CA LYS A 314 -7.53 -32.92 -2.40
C LYS A 314 -8.62 -33.15 -3.44
N VAL A 315 -9.83 -32.73 -3.11
CA VAL A 315 -11.04 -33.09 -3.89
C VAL A 315 -11.63 -31.90 -4.65
N GLY A 316 -11.17 -30.67 -4.39
CA GLY A 316 -11.77 -29.43 -4.92
C GLY A 316 -11.97 -29.49 -6.42
N LYS A 317 -10.94 -29.87 -7.21
CA LYS A 317 -11.08 -29.95 -8.66
C LYS A 317 -12.12 -30.97 -9.14
N SER A 318 -12.34 -32.06 -8.39
CA SER A 318 -13.37 -33.04 -8.68
C SER A 318 -14.76 -32.47 -8.38
N VAL A 319 -14.89 -31.77 -7.25
CA VAL A 319 -16.14 -31.11 -6.86
C VAL A 319 -16.46 -29.98 -7.86
N GLU A 320 -15.49 -29.18 -8.23
CA GLU A 320 -15.65 -28.11 -9.24
C GLU A 320 -16.19 -28.64 -10.55
N ASN A 321 -15.68 -29.77 -11.05
CA ASN A 321 -16.18 -30.39 -12.29
C ASN A 321 -17.65 -30.84 -12.15
N LYS A 322 -18.03 -31.43 -11.00
CA LYS A 322 -19.43 -31.82 -10.73
C LYS A 322 -20.34 -30.59 -10.66
N LEU A 323 -19.90 -29.52 -9.97
CA LEU A 323 -20.63 -28.27 -9.86
C LEU A 323 -20.81 -27.60 -11.23
N ASN A 324 -19.76 -27.56 -12.04
CA ASN A 324 -19.84 -27.03 -13.41
C ASN A 324 -20.79 -27.82 -14.29
N GLU A 325 -20.87 -29.15 -14.15
CA GLU A 325 -21.82 -29.97 -14.86
C GLU A 325 -23.28 -29.65 -14.46
N ILE A 326 -23.54 -29.51 -13.17
CA ILE A 326 -24.83 -29.08 -12.63
C ILE A 326 -25.19 -27.68 -13.12
N LEU A 327 -24.30 -26.70 -12.92
CA LEU A 327 -24.54 -25.30 -13.26
C LEU A 327 -24.62 -25.05 -14.77
N SER A 328 -24.05 -25.92 -15.60
CA SER A 328 -24.24 -25.84 -17.07
C SER A 328 -25.71 -25.91 -17.52
N ARG A 329 -26.58 -26.44 -16.67
CA ARG A 329 -28.03 -26.51 -16.89
C ARG A 329 -28.79 -25.30 -16.34
N HIS A 330 -28.10 -24.48 -15.53
CA HIS A 330 -28.65 -23.29 -14.85
C HIS A 330 -27.90 -22.04 -15.30
N SER A 331 -28.23 -21.51 -16.48
CA SER A 331 -27.53 -20.35 -17.09
C SER A 331 -27.62 -19.06 -16.27
N ASP A 332 -28.60 -19.00 -15.37
CA ASP A 332 -28.86 -17.84 -14.51
C ASP A 332 -27.98 -17.82 -13.25
N LEU A 333 -27.17 -18.86 -13.04
CA LEU A 333 -26.26 -18.97 -11.93
C LEU A 333 -24.81 -18.94 -12.39
N VAL A 334 -23.95 -18.36 -11.56
CA VAL A 334 -22.48 -18.38 -11.72
C VAL A 334 -21.83 -18.85 -10.43
N MET A 335 -20.71 -19.52 -10.59
CA MET A 335 -19.90 -19.97 -9.47
C MET A 335 -18.59 -19.22 -9.46
N GLU A 336 -18.20 -18.79 -8.28
CA GLU A 336 -16.85 -18.29 -7.97
C GLU A 336 -16.16 -19.29 -7.03
N THR A 337 -14.91 -19.62 -7.33
CA THR A 337 -14.14 -20.59 -6.55
C THR A 337 -13.08 -19.92 -5.70
N LEU A 338 -12.74 -20.50 -4.55
CA LEU A 338 -11.66 -20.03 -3.70
C LEU A 338 -10.33 -19.92 -4.48
N GLN A 339 -10.08 -20.83 -5.43
CA GLN A 339 -8.88 -20.81 -6.25
C GLN A 339 -8.85 -19.62 -7.22
N GLU A 340 -9.98 -19.27 -7.83
CA GLU A 340 -10.09 -18.10 -8.73
C GLU A 340 -9.86 -16.80 -7.96
N VAL A 341 -10.47 -16.65 -6.78
CA VAL A 341 -10.29 -15.46 -5.93
C VAL A 341 -8.85 -15.36 -5.45
N LYS A 342 -8.23 -16.47 -5.02
CA LYS A 342 -6.79 -16.51 -4.68
C LYS A 342 -5.90 -16.11 -5.86
N ALA A 343 -6.20 -16.60 -7.05
CA ALA A 343 -5.44 -16.27 -8.27
C ALA A 343 -5.61 -14.78 -8.63
N SER A 344 -6.83 -14.26 -8.56
CA SER A 344 -7.12 -12.84 -8.76
C SER A 344 -6.40 -11.96 -7.74
N SER A 345 -6.46 -12.32 -6.45
CA SER A 345 -5.73 -11.65 -5.38
C SER A 345 -4.22 -11.66 -5.62
N THR A 346 -3.67 -12.80 -6.03
CA THR A 346 -2.25 -12.93 -6.35
C THR A 346 -1.83 -12.04 -7.52
N ASN A 347 -2.67 -11.93 -8.55
CA ASN A 347 -2.44 -11.03 -9.67
C ASN A 347 -2.51 -9.56 -9.24
N THR A 348 -3.47 -9.21 -8.40
CA THR A 348 -3.62 -7.86 -7.84
C THR A 348 -2.39 -7.45 -7.05
N ILE A 349 -1.91 -8.31 -6.12
CA ILE A 349 -0.71 -8.00 -5.35
C ILE A 349 0.55 -7.99 -6.23
N HIS A 350 0.61 -8.80 -7.27
CA HIS A 350 1.72 -8.78 -8.23
C HIS A 350 1.79 -7.41 -8.95
N ASN A 351 0.67 -6.93 -9.48
CA ASN A 351 0.59 -5.62 -10.14
C ASN A 351 0.90 -4.48 -9.17
N THR A 352 0.35 -4.52 -7.96
CA THR A 352 0.64 -3.56 -6.89
C THR A 352 2.13 -3.59 -6.51
N SER A 353 2.75 -4.78 -6.49
CA SER A 353 4.19 -4.94 -6.21
C SER A 353 5.05 -4.23 -7.25
N ILE A 354 4.70 -4.33 -8.53
CA ILE A 354 5.41 -3.63 -9.61
C ILE A 354 5.36 -2.11 -9.38
N GLN A 355 4.20 -1.57 -8.99
CA GLN A 355 4.03 -0.14 -8.71
C GLN A 355 4.85 0.29 -7.49
N VAL A 356 4.71 -0.40 -6.36
CA VAL A 356 5.40 -0.08 -5.10
C VAL A 356 6.91 -0.20 -5.23
N TYR A 357 7.41 -1.29 -5.81
CA TYR A 357 8.85 -1.46 -6.03
C TYR A 357 9.36 -0.52 -7.12
N GLY A 358 8.56 -0.21 -8.13
CA GLY A 358 8.89 0.77 -9.14
C GLY A 358 9.16 2.15 -8.53
N VAL A 359 8.26 2.67 -7.71
CA VAL A 359 8.47 3.93 -6.97
C VAL A 359 9.69 3.83 -6.05
N SER A 360 9.86 2.69 -5.37
CA SER A 360 11.00 2.44 -4.48
C SER A 360 12.34 2.51 -5.22
N VAL A 361 12.42 2.02 -6.45
CA VAL A 361 13.63 2.11 -7.29
C VAL A 361 14.02 3.57 -7.54
N PHE A 362 13.07 4.47 -7.80
CA PHE A 362 13.37 5.91 -7.95
C PHE A 362 13.94 6.51 -6.66
N VAL A 363 13.34 6.21 -5.53
CA VAL A 363 13.82 6.69 -4.22
C VAL A 363 15.22 6.17 -3.93
N ILE A 364 15.49 4.90 -4.24
CA ILE A 364 16.83 4.29 -4.11
C ILE A 364 17.82 4.94 -5.07
N MET A 365 17.47 5.17 -6.34
CA MET A 365 18.31 5.87 -7.31
C MET A 365 18.69 7.28 -6.82
N PHE A 366 17.72 8.03 -6.29
CA PHE A 366 18.00 9.34 -5.69
C PHE A 366 19.00 9.23 -4.53
N SER A 367 18.83 8.25 -3.66
CA SER A 367 19.74 7.97 -2.55
C SER A 367 21.16 7.61 -3.04
N ILE A 368 21.26 6.83 -4.11
CA ILE A 368 22.53 6.47 -4.76
C ILE A 368 23.22 7.70 -5.36
N PHE A 369 22.48 8.59 -6.04
CA PHE A 369 23.03 9.84 -6.56
C PHE A 369 23.59 10.72 -5.43
N ASN A 370 22.86 10.81 -4.31
CA ASN A 370 23.34 11.57 -3.16
C ASN A 370 24.61 10.95 -2.53
N LEU A 371 24.65 9.63 -2.37
CA LEU A 371 25.84 8.90 -1.93
C LEU A 371 27.01 9.14 -2.88
N THR A 372 26.79 9.00 -4.18
CA THR A 372 27.80 9.21 -5.22
C THR A 372 28.38 10.62 -5.15
N ASN A 373 27.51 11.63 -5.10
CA ASN A 373 27.92 13.05 -4.99
C ASN A 373 28.72 13.30 -3.71
N THR A 374 28.31 12.73 -2.58
CA THR A 374 29.01 12.85 -1.30
C THR A 374 30.40 12.20 -1.35
N LEU A 375 30.50 10.98 -1.92
CA LEU A 375 31.78 10.28 -2.05
C LEU A 375 32.75 11.00 -3.00
N ILE A 376 32.27 11.47 -4.17
CA ILE A 376 33.07 12.24 -5.11
C ILE A 376 33.57 13.54 -4.46
N SER A 377 32.68 14.30 -3.80
CA SER A 377 33.03 15.53 -3.10
C SER A 377 34.11 15.30 -2.02
N ARG A 378 33.94 14.27 -1.18
CA ARG A 378 34.92 13.91 -0.14
C ARG A 378 36.28 13.56 -0.72
N ILE A 379 36.30 12.74 -1.76
CA ILE A 379 37.53 12.31 -2.41
C ILE A 379 38.25 13.49 -3.08
N SER A 380 37.50 14.38 -3.77
CA SER A 380 38.06 15.56 -4.42
C SER A 380 38.65 16.56 -3.40
N THR A 381 37.94 16.80 -2.31
CA THR A 381 38.40 17.74 -1.27
C THR A 381 39.66 17.25 -0.52
N ARG A 382 39.84 15.93 -0.45
CA ARG A 382 40.99 15.30 0.27
C ARG A 382 42.10 14.84 -0.68
N ARG A 383 42.13 15.33 -1.91
CA ARG A 383 43.11 14.98 -2.91
C ARG A 383 44.56 15.18 -2.44
N LYS A 384 44.84 16.33 -1.75
CA LYS A 384 46.13 16.65 -1.18
C LYS A 384 46.53 15.68 -0.04
N GLU A 385 45.58 15.32 0.83
CA GLU A 385 45.81 14.35 1.92
C GLU A 385 46.24 12.98 1.37
N PHE A 386 45.55 12.51 0.31
CA PHE A 386 45.92 11.25 -0.34
C PHE A 386 47.32 11.30 -1.00
N GLY A 387 47.69 12.46 -1.59
CA GLY A 387 49.03 12.67 -2.11
C GLY A 387 50.09 12.60 -1.02
N ILE A 388 49.84 13.21 0.13
CA ILE A 388 50.72 13.15 1.30
C ILE A 388 50.85 11.73 1.85
N LEU A 389 49.73 11.00 1.98
CA LEU A 389 49.69 9.60 2.42
C LEU A 389 50.50 8.68 1.49
N GLU A 390 50.37 8.85 0.18
CA GLU A 390 51.19 8.14 -0.81
C GLU A 390 52.69 8.49 -0.69
N SER A 391 52.99 9.77 -0.44
CA SER A 391 54.39 10.21 -0.26
C SER A 391 55.08 9.61 0.97
N ILE A 392 54.31 9.35 2.04
CA ILE A 392 54.78 8.67 3.26
C ILE A 392 54.88 7.16 3.09
N GLY A 393 54.47 6.61 1.93
CA GLY A 393 54.61 5.19 1.59
C GLY A 393 53.31 4.35 1.64
N MET A 394 52.14 5.04 1.76
CA MET A 394 50.86 4.33 1.70
C MET A 394 50.56 3.87 0.27
N THR A 395 50.25 2.60 0.09
CA THR A 395 49.97 2.04 -1.24
C THR A 395 48.54 2.37 -1.70
N LYS A 396 48.30 2.43 -3.01
CA LYS A 396 46.97 2.63 -3.61
C LYS A 396 45.93 1.61 -3.10
N LYS A 397 46.37 0.35 -2.83
CA LYS A 397 45.51 -0.67 -2.23
C LYS A 397 45.08 -0.33 -0.81
N GLN A 398 45.93 0.27 -0.02
CA GLN A 398 45.60 0.71 1.34
C GLN A 398 44.64 1.90 1.34
N ILE A 399 44.82 2.88 0.42
CA ILE A 399 43.90 4.00 0.24
C ILE A 399 42.52 3.47 -0.19
N LYS A 400 42.45 2.53 -1.15
CA LYS A 400 41.20 1.88 -1.53
C LYS A 400 40.51 1.22 -0.34
N LYS A 401 41.25 0.49 0.50
CA LYS A 401 40.73 -0.16 1.69
C LYS A 401 40.20 0.85 2.71
N MET A 402 40.89 2.01 2.87
CA MET A 402 40.41 3.09 3.72
C MET A 402 39.07 3.66 3.25
N LEU A 403 38.94 3.96 1.95
CA LEU A 403 37.69 4.46 1.36
C LEU A 403 36.53 3.44 1.47
N LEU A 404 36.82 2.15 1.31
CA LEU A 404 35.82 1.10 1.54
C LEU A 404 35.37 1.07 3.00
N HIS A 405 36.27 1.25 3.97
CA HIS A 405 35.89 1.35 5.38
C HIS A 405 35.04 2.60 5.66
N GLU A 406 35.38 3.75 5.05
CA GLU A 406 34.54 4.97 5.15
C GLU A 406 33.13 4.73 4.60
N SER A 407 32.99 4.00 3.49
CA SER A 407 31.69 3.63 2.93
C SER A 407 30.91 2.68 3.83
N VAL A 408 31.55 1.72 4.44
CA VAL A 408 30.91 0.79 5.40
C VAL A 408 30.39 1.54 6.63
N LEU A 409 31.15 2.53 7.11
CA LEU A 409 30.72 3.41 8.23
C LEU A 409 29.51 4.27 7.90
N LEU A 410 29.22 4.55 6.61
CA LEU A 410 27.99 5.18 6.15
C LEU A 410 26.82 4.18 6.04
N ILE A 411 27.09 2.99 5.52
CA ILE A 411 26.04 2.00 5.20
C ILE A 411 25.47 1.35 6.46
N ILE A 412 26.33 0.98 7.44
CA ILE A 412 25.86 0.28 8.65
C ILE A 412 24.83 1.09 9.44
N PRO A 413 25.08 2.36 9.81
CA PRO A 413 24.06 3.17 10.50
C PRO A 413 22.79 3.37 9.66
N CYS A 414 22.94 3.54 8.34
CA CYS A 414 21.81 3.62 7.42
C CYS A 414 20.94 2.35 7.49
N LEU A 415 21.54 1.16 7.39
CA LEU A 415 20.80 -0.10 7.48
C LEU A 415 20.13 -0.28 8.86
N ILE A 416 20.80 0.09 9.94
CA ILE A 416 20.22 0.03 11.29
C ILE A 416 18.95 0.92 11.36
N ILE A 417 19.05 2.16 10.87
CA ILE A 417 17.90 3.08 10.87
C ILE A 417 16.79 2.54 9.96
N THR A 418 17.14 2.03 8.78
CA THR A 418 16.21 1.42 7.83
C THR A 418 15.46 0.25 8.47
N VAL A 419 16.17 -0.64 9.17
CA VAL A 419 15.53 -1.80 9.84
C VAL A 419 14.65 -1.32 10.99
N VAL A 420 15.14 -0.48 11.87
CA VAL A 420 14.39 -0.08 13.08
C VAL A 420 13.19 0.81 12.71
N ALA A 421 13.44 1.91 12.01
CA ALA A 421 12.37 2.86 11.67
C ALA A 421 11.45 2.32 10.58
N GLY A 422 12.00 1.68 9.54
CA GLY A 422 11.21 1.11 8.44
C GLY A 422 10.32 -0.04 8.91
N ASN A 423 10.85 -0.91 9.77
CA ASN A 423 10.07 -1.99 10.37
C ASN A 423 8.95 -1.47 11.29
N LEU A 424 9.25 -0.48 12.13
CA LEU A 424 8.25 0.13 13.01
C LEU A 424 7.13 0.79 12.19
N MET A 425 7.48 1.59 11.18
CA MET A 425 6.49 2.25 10.32
C MET A 425 5.69 1.24 9.48
N GLY A 426 6.35 0.21 8.95
CA GLY A 426 5.68 -0.87 8.21
C GLY A 426 4.71 -1.67 9.10
N TYR A 427 5.12 -1.99 10.34
CA TYR A 427 4.25 -2.63 11.31
C TYR A 427 3.02 -1.77 11.65
N LEU A 428 3.23 -0.48 11.93
CA LEU A 428 2.13 0.45 12.21
C LEU A 428 1.17 0.57 11.03
N LEU A 429 1.69 0.63 9.79
CA LEU A 429 0.85 0.66 8.60
C LEU A 429 -0.04 -0.59 8.52
N VAL A 430 0.53 -1.77 8.68
CA VAL A 430 -0.22 -3.04 8.64
C VAL A 430 -1.26 -3.09 9.75
N GLN A 431 -0.95 -2.64 10.98
CA GLN A 431 -1.91 -2.57 12.08
C GLN A 431 -3.07 -1.61 11.78
N ILE A 432 -2.78 -0.44 11.21
CA ILE A 432 -3.82 0.52 10.81
C ILE A 432 -4.73 -0.11 9.75
N LEU A 433 -4.18 -0.78 8.74
CA LEU A 433 -4.97 -1.45 7.71
C LEU A 433 -5.84 -2.55 8.29
N SER A 434 -5.28 -3.40 9.15
CA SER A 434 -6.00 -4.51 9.79
C SER A 434 -7.15 -4.01 10.70
N VAL A 435 -6.94 -2.97 11.50
CA VAL A 435 -7.97 -2.37 12.37
C VAL A 435 -9.10 -1.71 11.55
N ASN A 436 -8.79 -1.21 10.34
CA ASN A 436 -9.80 -0.63 9.43
C ASN A 436 -10.49 -1.70 8.54
N GLY A 437 -10.52 -2.96 8.94
CA GLY A 437 -11.26 -4.01 8.26
C GLY A 437 -10.47 -4.82 7.22
N LEU A 438 -9.24 -4.42 6.88
CA LEU A 438 -8.40 -5.15 5.93
C LEU A 438 -7.63 -6.28 6.63
N THR A 439 -8.35 -7.25 7.18
CA THR A 439 -7.83 -8.33 8.06
C THR A 439 -6.88 -9.29 7.34
N TYR A 440 -6.88 -9.29 6.01
CA TYR A 440 -5.94 -10.05 5.18
C TYR A 440 -4.51 -9.49 5.20
N PHE A 441 -4.28 -8.29 5.75
CA PHE A 441 -2.94 -7.82 6.03
C PHE A 441 -2.43 -8.40 7.35
N GLN A 442 -1.54 -9.39 7.23
CA GLN A 442 -0.87 -10.03 8.36
C GLN A 442 0.60 -9.67 8.35
N TYR A 443 1.06 -8.97 9.41
CA TYR A 443 2.43 -8.48 9.45
C TYR A 443 3.45 -9.59 9.17
N THR A 444 4.24 -9.39 8.12
CA THR A 444 5.35 -10.25 7.73
C THR A 444 6.61 -9.43 7.48
N PHE A 445 7.71 -9.77 8.16
CA PHE A 445 8.96 -9.06 8.01
C PHE A 445 9.61 -9.35 6.64
N PRO A 446 9.92 -8.32 5.81
CA PRO A 446 10.41 -8.49 4.44
C PRO A 446 11.92 -8.78 4.39
N PHE A 447 12.36 -9.92 4.92
CA PHE A 447 13.78 -10.27 5.05
C PHE A 447 14.53 -10.29 3.72
N ILE A 448 13.93 -10.88 2.69
CA ILE A 448 14.55 -11.00 1.35
C ILE A 448 14.77 -9.62 0.73
N SER A 449 13.77 -8.74 0.80
CA SER A 449 13.84 -7.37 0.27
C SER A 449 14.93 -6.57 0.97
N LEU A 450 15.02 -6.68 2.30
CA LEU A 450 16.06 -6.04 3.10
C LEU A 450 17.47 -6.53 2.71
N LEU A 451 17.64 -7.84 2.52
CA LEU A 451 18.90 -8.44 2.13
C LEU A 451 19.34 -7.94 0.76
N ILE A 452 18.44 -7.93 -0.23
CA ILE A 452 18.71 -7.41 -1.59
C ILE A 452 19.11 -5.92 -1.50
N TYR A 453 18.38 -5.11 -0.74
CA TYR A 453 18.69 -3.68 -0.55
C TYR A 453 20.09 -3.48 0.05
N GLY A 454 20.44 -4.23 1.09
CA GLY A 454 21.76 -4.16 1.73
C GLY A 454 22.90 -4.56 0.78
N ILE A 455 22.72 -5.64 0.02
CA ILE A 455 23.69 -6.09 -0.99
C ILE A 455 23.88 -5.02 -2.07
N CYS A 456 22.81 -4.43 -2.59
CA CYS A 456 22.86 -3.37 -3.59
C CYS A 456 23.65 -2.16 -3.08
N LEU A 457 23.42 -1.69 -1.84
CA LEU A 457 24.17 -0.59 -1.25
C LEU A 457 25.68 -0.88 -1.16
N VAL A 458 26.05 -2.10 -0.76
CA VAL A 458 27.46 -2.52 -0.67
C VAL A 458 28.11 -2.56 -2.06
N ILE A 459 27.47 -3.17 -3.04
CA ILE A 459 27.98 -3.26 -4.42
C ILE A 459 28.20 -1.85 -4.99
N ILE A 460 27.21 -0.98 -4.88
CA ILE A 460 27.28 0.40 -5.38
C ILE A 460 28.42 1.16 -4.73
N SER A 461 28.58 1.03 -3.42
CA SER A 461 29.68 1.65 -2.68
C SER A 461 31.05 1.20 -3.17
N ILE A 462 31.25 -0.10 -3.40
CA ILE A 462 32.48 -0.66 -3.94
C ILE A 462 32.77 -0.11 -5.34
N VAL A 463 31.75 -0.06 -6.21
CA VAL A 463 31.88 0.43 -7.59
C VAL A 463 32.29 1.91 -7.57
N ILE A 464 31.56 2.76 -6.82
CA ILE A 464 31.82 4.20 -6.75
C ILE A 464 33.23 4.45 -6.20
N SER A 465 33.60 3.81 -5.08
CA SER A 465 34.93 3.97 -4.48
C SER A 465 36.05 3.56 -5.46
N THR A 466 35.82 2.52 -6.27
CA THR A 466 36.81 2.06 -7.25
C THR A 466 36.94 3.01 -8.44
N ILE A 467 35.82 3.53 -8.96
CA ILE A 467 35.79 4.51 -10.06
C ILE A 467 36.47 5.81 -9.63
N CYS A 468 36.09 6.33 -8.45
CA CYS A 468 36.67 7.57 -7.93
C CYS A 468 38.18 7.49 -7.74
N LEU A 469 38.70 6.37 -7.23
CA LEU A 469 40.14 6.17 -7.13
C LEU A 469 40.83 6.12 -8.51
N LYS A 470 40.25 5.43 -9.49
CA LYS A 470 40.83 5.40 -10.85
C LYS A 470 40.92 6.79 -11.46
N ILE A 471 39.90 7.64 -11.26
CA ILE A 471 39.89 9.00 -11.78
C ILE A 471 41.00 9.84 -11.11
N GLN A 472 41.15 9.74 -9.79
CA GLN A 472 42.15 10.49 -9.06
C GLN A 472 43.61 10.04 -9.29
N CYS A 473 43.81 8.73 -9.50
CA CYS A 473 45.13 8.19 -9.77
C CYS A 473 45.64 8.46 -11.19
N ARG A 474 44.87 9.17 -12.01
CA ARG A 474 45.27 9.57 -13.37
C ARG A 474 46.34 10.68 -13.38
N ASP A 475 46.32 11.56 -12.37
CA ASP A 475 47.26 12.67 -12.27
C ASP A 475 48.52 12.26 -11.53
N SER A 476 49.67 12.85 -11.88
CA SER A 476 50.94 12.61 -11.26
C SER A 476 50.92 13.02 -9.76
N LEU A 477 51.75 12.36 -8.92
CA LEU A 477 51.87 12.65 -7.48
C LEU A 477 52.23 14.13 -7.22
N VAL A 478 53.13 14.68 -8.05
CA VAL A 478 53.60 16.06 -7.99
C VAL A 478 52.48 17.05 -8.32
N GLU A 479 51.66 16.74 -9.30
CA GLU A 479 50.53 17.58 -9.73
C GLU A 479 49.42 17.63 -8.67
N ARG A 480 49.14 16.49 -8.00
CA ARG A 480 48.18 16.40 -6.90
C ARG A 480 48.57 17.20 -5.65
N ILE A 481 49.88 17.42 -5.43
CA ILE A 481 50.39 18.24 -4.31
C ILE A 481 50.45 19.72 -4.73
N LYS A 482 50.81 20.03 -6.00
CA LYS A 482 50.95 21.39 -6.53
C LYS A 482 49.61 22.12 -6.84
N THR A 483 48.57 21.42 -7.22
CA THR A 483 47.25 22.03 -7.60
C THR A 483 46.48 22.60 -6.41
N ALA A 484 47.12 22.81 -5.26
CA ALA A 484 46.53 23.35 -4.05
C ALA A 484 47.21 24.66 -3.54
N ASP A 485 48.16 25.22 -4.29
CA ASP A 485 48.65 26.58 -4.17
C ASP A 485 48.02 27.43 -5.30
#